data_922e884214bb0dbf4372e483726f73c7
#
_entry.id   922e884214bb0dbf4372e483726f73c7
#
_cell.length_a   1.000
_cell.length_b   1.000
_cell.length_c   1.000
_cell.angle_alpha   90.00
_cell.angle_beta   90.00
_cell.angle_gamma   90.00
#
_symmetry.space_group_name_H-M   'P 1'
#
loop_
_entity.id
_entity.type
_entity.pdbx_description
1 polymer ?
#
loop_
_entity_poly.entity_id
_entity_poly.type
_entity_poly.pdbx_seq_one_letter_code
_entity_poly.pdbx_strand_id
1 'polypeptide(L)'
;MTVVVCLFPVYWMISTAFKPSKDIQSADPQLFPHTWTLTHFQRAVDADGFALFWRNSILVTLGAVLLALLVALGAAFAVARMRWKGRRQFMLMVFIAQMAPWESLIIPVYIISRDTDMLDRLPTLTLIYFMITLPFTIVVLRGFIGTIPPELEEAAQVDGCTRTGAFWRVAMPLLAPGLMATSLFGFITAWNEFAYANFLIIKQQDNRTLPVWLSSFQNTFGTDWGATMAASTLFALPALVIFLLLQRHVTSGFAAGAVKG
;
A
#
# COMPACT_ATOMS: atom_id res chain seq x y z
N MET A 1 5.04 -2.82 -28.48
CA MET A 1 4.33 -4.10 -28.26
C MET A 1 4.15 -4.39 -26.77
N THR A 2 5.18 -4.36 -25.94
CA THR A 2 5.12 -4.67 -24.48
C THR A 2 4.11 -3.82 -23.71
N VAL A 3 4.07 -2.49 -23.95
CA VAL A 3 3.14 -1.57 -23.27
C VAL A 3 1.67 -1.93 -23.54
N VAL A 4 1.33 -2.28 -24.78
CA VAL A 4 -0.04 -2.65 -25.16
C VAL A 4 -0.48 -3.93 -24.45
N VAL A 5 0.41 -4.93 -24.36
CA VAL A 5 0.13 -6.19 -23.66
C VAL A 5 -0.07 -5.95 -22.17
N CYS A 6 0.76 -5.10 -21.53
CA CYS A 6 0.64 -4.78 -20.10
C CYS A 6 -0.62 -3.97 -19.77
N LEU A 7 -1.06 -3.09 -20.67
CA LEU A 7 -2.24 -2.23 -20.43
C LEU A 7 -3.56 -2.93 -20.81
N PHE A 8 -3.50 -3.98 -21.62
CA PHE A 8 -4.70 -4.67 -22.10
C PHE A 8 -5.63 -5.18 -20.97
N PRO A 9 -5.14 -5.83 -19.90
CA PRO A 9 -6.01 -6.27 -18.80
C PRO A 9 -6.74 -5.11 -18.12
N VAL A 10 -6.06 -3.98 -17.91
CA VAL A 10 -6.65 -2.79 -17.31
C VAL A 10 -7.67 -2.15 -18.25
N TYR A 11 -7.33 -2.05 -19.52
CA TYR A 11 -8.26 -1.61 -20.54
C TYR A 11 -9.52 -2.51 -20.59
N TRP A 12 -9.35 -3.84 -20.58
CA TRP A 12 -10.44 -4.80 -20.62
C TRP A 12 -11.35 -4.68 -19.40
N MET A 13 -10.77 -4.52 -18.20
CA MET A 13 -11.50 -4.30 -16.96
C MET A 13 -12.38 -3.04 -17.06
N ILE A 14 -11.78 -1.91 -17.43
CA ILE A 14 -12.49 -0.63 -17.58
C ILE A 14 -13.55 -0.72 -18.67
N SER A 15 -13.19 -1.23 -19.87
CA SER A 15 -14.12 -1.38 -20.99
C SER A 15 -15.32 -2.25 -20.60
N THR A 16 -15.08 -3.37 -19.91
CA THR A 16 -16.14 -4.29 -19.47
C THR A 16 -17.08 -3.65 -18.45
N ALA A 17 -16.58 -2.79 -17.56
CA ALA A 17 -17.40 -2.06 -16.59
C ALA A 17 -18.45 -1.14 -17.24
N PHE A 18 -18.21 -0.70 -18.49
CA PHE A 18 -19.12 0.13 -19.26
C PHE A 18 -20.00 -0.63 -20.25
N LYS A 19 -19.84 -1.97 -20.41
CA LYS A 19 -20.67 -2.77 -21.30
C LYS A 19 -22.01 -3.16 -20.67
N PRO A 20 -23.11 -3.23 -21.42
CA PRO A 20 -24.33 -3.85 -20.94
C PRO A 20 -24.13 -5.33 -20.56
N SER A 21 -24.85 -5.83 -19.56
CA SER A 21 -24.70 -7.20 -19.04
C SER A 21 -24.81 -8.27 -20.14
N LYS A 22 -25.65 -8.06 -21.14
CA LYS A 22 -25.84 -8.98 -22.29
C LYS A 22 -24.59 -9.14 -23.15
N ASP A 23 -23.71 -8.12 -23.20
CA ASP A 23 -22.54 -8.08 -24.06
C ASP A 23 -21.28 -8.57 -23.33
N ILE A 24 -21.33 -8.69 -21.98
CA ILE A 24 -20.18 -9.10 -21.15
C ILE A 24 -19.87 -10.60 -21.36
N GLN A 25 -20.90 -11.45 -21.43
CA GLN A 25 -20.77 -12.90 -21.56
C GLN A 25 -21.20 -13.39 -22.94
N SER A 26 -21.12 -12.52 -23.96
CA SER A 26 -21.46 -12.93 -25.32
C SER A 26 -20.41 -13.87 -25.91
N ALA A 27 -20.83 -14.78 -26.80
CA ALA A 27 -19.91 -15.67 -27.51
C ALA A 27 -18.97 -14.91 -28.47
N ASP A 28 -19.32 -13.67 -28.82
CA ASP A 28 -18.51 -12.78 -29.66
C ASP A 28 -17.96 -11.64 -28.81
N PRO A 29 -16.69 -11.72 -28.34
CA PRO A 29 -16.09 -10.76 -27.45
C PRO A 29 -15.87 -9.42 -28.15
N GLN A 30 -16.56 -8.39 -27.69
CA GLN A 30 -16.40 -7.03 -28.20
C GLN A 30 -15.26 -6.31 -27.50
N LEU A 31 -14.30 -5.79 -28.25
CA LEU A 31 -13.21 -5.01 -27.68
C LEU A 31 -13.71 -3.67 -27.12
N PHE A 32 -14.64 -3.00 -27.82
CA PHE A 32 -15.22 -1.71 -27.42
C PHE A 32 -16.71 -1.85 -27.10
N PRO A 33 -17.24 -1.11 -26.09
CA PRO A 33 -18.67 -1.06 -25.87
C PRO A 33 -19.38 -0.41 -27.09
N HIS A 34 -20.35 -1.09 -27.68
CA HIS A 34 -21.23 -0.47 -28.71
C HIS A 34 -22.24 0.47 -28.08
N THR A 35 -22.71 0.13 -26.87
CA THR A 35 -23.56 0.97 -26.03
C THR A 35 -22.89 1.12 -24.68
N TRP A 36 -22.86 2.35 -24.15
CA TRP A 36 -22.23 2.65 -22.88
C TRP A 36 -23.28 2.65 -21.77
N THR A 37 -22.98 2.02 -20.65
CA THR A 37 -23.83 2.03 -19.47
C THR A 37 -23.03 2.35 -18.22
N LEU A 38 -23.67 3.05 -17.26
CA LEU A 38 -23.13 3.29 -15.92
C LEU A 38 -23.81 2.39 -14.87
N THR A 39 -24.72 1.51 -15.30
CA THR A 39 -25.53 0.69 -14.39
C THR A 39 -24.67 -0.16 -13.43
N HIS A 40 -23.52 -0.66 -13.89
CA HIS A 40 -22.62 -1.44 -13.07
C HIS A 40 -21.91 -0.59 -12.00
N PHE A 41 -21.52 0.64 -12.34
CA PHE A 41 -20.97 1.59 -11.37
C PHE A 41 -22.01 2.01 -10.35
N GLN A 42 -23.25 2.27 -10.78
CA GLN A 42 -24.36 2.55 -9.86
C GLN A 42 -24.58 1.40 -8.90
N ARG A 43 -24.69 0.16 -9.40
CA ARG A 43 -24.79 -1.03 -8.53
C ARG A 43 -23.64 -1.16 -7.55
N ALA A 44 -22.40 -0.88 -7.98
CA ALA A 44 -21.24 -0.96 -7.11
C ALA A 44 -21.27 0.12 -6.02
N VAL A 45 -21.65 1.35 -6.36
CA VAL A 45 -21.71 2.48 -5.40
C VAL A 45 -22.92 2.40 -4.49
N ASP A 46 -24.06 1.94 -5.02
CA ASP A 46 -25.32 1.76 -4.26
C ASP A 46 -25.31 0.48 -3.42
N ALA A 47 -24.31 -0.40 -3.60
CA ALA A 47 -24.14 -1.58 -2.75
C ALA A 47 -23.88 -1.14 -1.30
N ASP A 48 -24.53 -1.83 -0.38
CA ASP A 48 -24.47 -1.51 1.06
C ASP A 48 -23.03 -1.37 1.54
N GLY A 49 -22.75 -0.25 2.18
CA GLY A 49 -21.48 0.00 2.85
C GLY A 49 -20.33 0.50 1.97
N PHE A 50 -20.48 0.71 0.65
CA PHE A 50 -19.39 1.15 -0.23
C PHE A 50 -18.59 2.35 0.32
N ALA A 51 -19.29 3.46 0.63
CA ALA A 51 -18.65 4.68 1.13
C ALA A 51 -17.95 4.44 2.48
N LEU A 52 -18.52 3.58 3.32
CA LEU A 52 -17.96 3.21 4.62
C LEU A 52 -16.68 2.39 4.46
N PHE A 53 -16.69 1.37 3.60
CA PHE A 53 -15.53 0.51 3.35
C PHE A 53 -14.42 1.27 2.64
N TRP A 54 -14.77 2.21 1.77
CA TRP A 54 -13.83 3.14 1.14
C TRP A 54 -13.10 3.99 2.19
N ARG A 55 -13.86 4.62 3.09
CA ARG A 55 -13.33 5.38 4.21
C ARG A 55 -12.43 4.52 5.10
N ASN A 56 -12.88 3.32 5.45
CA ASN A 56 -12.13 2.40 6.30
C ASN A 56 -10.79 2.01 5.67
N SER A 57 -10.80 1.65 4.38
CA SER A 57 -9.57 1.32 3.65
C SER A 57 -8.58 2.49 3.63
N ILE A 58 -9.05 3.71 3.37
CA ILE A 58 -8.20 4.91 3.41
C ILE A 58 -7.61 5.11 4.81
N LEU A 59 -8.44 5.07 5.85
CA LEU A 59 -8.00 5.30 7.22
C LEU A 59 -6.97 4.26 7.68
N VAL A 60 -7.25 2.97 7.43
CA VAL A 60 -6.34 1.88 7.80
C VAL A 60 -5.03 1.96 7.02
N THR A 61 -5.11 2.14 5.70
CA THR A 61 -3.92 2.20 4.84
C THR A 61 -3.05 3.41 5.17
N LEU A 62 -3.63 4.62 5.22
CA LEU A 62 -2.85 5.82 5.54
C LEU A 62 -2.30 5.77 6.96
N GLY A 63 -3.09 5.29 7.92
CA GLY A 63 -2.63 5.09 9.30
C GLY A 63 -1.43 4.16 9.39
N ALA A 64 -1.48 3.01 8.71
CA ALA A 64 -0.40 2.03 8.68
C ALA A 64 0.87 2.60 8.02
N VAL A 65 0.72 3.26 6.86
CA VAL A 65 1.85 3.87 6.12
C VAL A 65 2.50 4.98 6.94
N LEU A 66 1.71 5.88 7.54
CA LEU A 66 2.25 6.97 8.37
C LEU A 66 3.00 6.43 9.58
N LEU A 67 2.44 5.45 10.29
CA LEU A 67 3.13 4.80 11.41
C LEU A 67 4.42 4.12 10.96
N ALA A 68 4.39 3.40 9.83
CA ALA A 68 5.57 2.74 9.28
C ALA A 68 6.66 3.75 8.90
N LEU A 69 6.31 4.87 8.26
CA LEU A 69 7.26 5.92 7.91
C LEU A 69 7.88 6.57 9.15
N LEU A 70 7.08 6.92 10.15
CA LEU A 70 7.57 7.55 11.38
C LEU A 70 8.57 6.65 12.12
N VAL A 71 8.23 5.39 12.31
CA VAL A 71 9.09 4.43 13.01
C VAL A 71 10.31 4.07 12.15
N ALA A 72 10.11 3.80 10.86
CA ALA A 72 11.19 3.44 9.95
C ALA A 72 12.20 4.55 9.76
N LEU A 73 11.78 5.82 9.74
CA LEU A 73 12.68 6.96 9.61
C LEU A 73 13.68 7.01 10.77
N GLY A 74 13.19 6.88 12.00
CA GLY A 74 14.06 6.82 13.19
C GLY A 74 14.98 5.60 13.19
N ALA A 75 14.45 4.41 12.88
CA ALA A 75 15.21 3.17 12.82
C ALA A 75 16.27 3.21 11.70
N ALA A 76 15.90 3.64 10.50
CA ALA A 76 16.80 3.75 9.36
C ALA A 76 17.92 4.76 9.61
N PHE A 77 17.60 5.92 10.22
CA PHE A 77 18.60 6.91 10.61
C PHE A 77 19.58 6.34 11.66
N ALA A 78 19.08 5.70 12.71
CA ALA A 78 19.91 5.08 13.72
C ALA A 78 20.85 4.01 13.12
N VAL A 79 20.32 3.20 12.21
CA VAL A 79 21.11 2.19 11.51
C VAL A 79 22.10 2.80 10.51
N ALA A 80 21.76 3.87 9.82
CA ALA A 80 22.63 4.47 8.80
C ALA A 80 23.74 5.34 9.41
N ARG A 81 23.42 6.14 10.43
CA ARG A 81 24.28 7.21 10.97
C ARG A 81 24.90 6.93 12.33
N MET A 82 24.30 6.02 13.12
CA MET A 82 24.78 5.80 14.48
C MET A 82 25.62 4.52 14.55
N ARG A 83 26.72 4.57 15.36
CA ARG A 83 27.53 3.39 15.67
C ARG A 83 27.07 2.84 17.02
N TRP A 84 26.42 1.67 17.01
CA TRP A 84 25.96 1.01 18.23
C TRP A 84 26.15 -0.52 18.13
N LYS A 85 26.31 -1.15 19.31
CA LYS A 85 26.43 -2.61 19.41
C LYS A 85 25.06 -3.23 19.09
N GLY A 86 25.01 -4.21 18.17
CA GLY A 86 23.76 -4.86 17.76
C GLY A 86 23.16 -4.36 16.44
N ARG A 87 23.74 -3.34 15.78
CA ARG A 87 23.27 -2.81 14.49
C ARG A 87 23.11 -3.92 13.43
N ARG A 88 24.08 -4.82 13.35
CA ARG A 88 24.05 -5.94 12.37
C ARG A 88 22.94 -6.92 12.69
N GLN A 89 22.78 -7.27 13.97
CA GLN A 89 21.73 -8.17 14.45
C GLN A 89 20.34 -7.59 14.22
N PHE A 90 20.15 -6.30 14.50
CA PHE A 90 18.90 -5.60 14.20
C PHE A 90 18.55 -5.67 12.72
N MET A 91 19.49 -5.37 11.82
CA MET A 91 19.25 -5.48 10.39
C MET A 91 18.97 -6.92 9.96
N LEU A 92 19.64 -7.91 10.54
CA LEU A 92 19.34 -9.31 10.28
C LEU A 92 17.92 -9.67 10.70
N MET A 93 17.45 -9.21 11.87
CA MET A 93 16.06 -9.39 12.33
C MET A 93 15.05 -8.74 11.38
N VAL A 94 15.34 -7.53 10.88
CA VAL A 94 14.49 -6.83 9.90
C VAL A 94 14.39 -7.65 8.59
N PHE A 95 15.50 -8.21 8.10
CA PHE A 95 15.48 -9.06 6.91
C PHE A 95 14.71 -10.38 7.15
N ILE A 96 14.90 -11.03 8.30
CA ILE A 96 14.16 -12.24 8.67
C ILE A 96 12.66 -11.93 8.74
N ALA A 97 12.27 -10.81 9.36
CA ALA A 97 10.88 -10.37 9.43
C ALA A 97 10.26 -10.14 8.04
N GLN A 98 11.04 -9.62 7.08
CA GLN A 98 10.57 -9.43 5.71
C GLN A 98 10.37 -10.74 4.95
N MET A 99 11.08 -11.81 5.34
CA MET A 99 10.94 -13.14 4.74
C MET A 99 9.80 -13.96 5.37
N ALA A 100 9.17 -13.46 6.42
CA ALA A 100 8.09 -14.18 7.08
C ALA A 100 6.89 -14.35 6.13
N PRO A 101 6.33 -15.57 6.03
CA PRO A 101 5.10 -15.80 5.28
C PRO A 101 3.92 -15.24 6.09
N TRP A 102 3.58 -13.97 5.87
CA TRP A 102 2.59 -13.23 6.66
C TRP A 102 1.24 -13.93 6.71
N GLU A 103 0.81 -14.53 5.62
CA GLU A 103 -0.45 -15.29 5.54
C GLU A 103 -0.46 -16.48 6.51
N SER A 104 0.68 -17.10 6.77
CA SER A 104 0.79 -18.20 7.75
C SER A 104 0.61 -17.73 9.21
N LEU A 105 0.77 -16.43 9.46
CA LEU A 105 0.59 -15.84 10.79
C LEU A 105 -0.85 -15.41 11.08
N ILE A 106 -1.79 -15.58 10.15
CA ILE A 106 -3.19 -15.18 10.34
C ILE A 106 -3.79 -15.87 11.55
N ILE A 107 -3.59 -17.18 11.71
CA ILE A 107 -4.16 -17.95 12.82
C ILE A 107 -3.62 -17.47 14.19
N PRO A 108 -2.31 -17.37 14.44
CA PRO A 108 -1.82 -16.85 15.72
C PRO A 108 -2.23 -15.39 15.96
N VAL A 109 -2.25 -14.55 14.95
CA VAL A 109 -2.71 -13.15 15.08
C VAL A 109 -4.20 -13.10 15.43
N TYR A 110 -5.03 -13.95 14.81
CA TYR A 110 -6.43 -14.07 15.15
C TYR A 110 -6.63 -14.46 16.63
N ILE A 111 -5.89 -15.46 17.11
CA ILE A 111 -5.99 -15.93 18.52
C ILE A 111 -5.61 -14.78 19.47
N ILE A 112 -4.50 -14.09 19.22
CA ILE A 112 -4.06 -12.95 20.02
C ILE A 112 -5.12 -11.84 20.00
N SER A 113 -5.64 -11.49 18.82
CA SER A 113 -6.65 -10.44 18.68
C SER A 113 -7.96 -10.77 19.38
N ARG A 114 -8.35 -12.06 19.37
CA ARG A 114 -9.52 -12.55 20.12
C ARG A 114 -9.31 -12.43 21.63
N ASP A 115 -8.18 -12.91 22.13
CA ASP A 115 -7.90 -12.99 23.56
C ASP A 115 -7.63 -11.60 24.18
N THR A 116 -7.33 -10.59 23.34
CA THR A 116 -7.14 -9.18 23.73
C THR A 116 -8.32 -8.27 23.39
N ASP A 117 -9.47 -8.83 22.98
CA ASP A 117 -10.65 -8.07 22.53
C ASP A 117 -10.36 -7.05 21.40
N MET A 118 -9.40 -7.38 20.53
CA MET A 118 -9.01 -6.54 19.38
C MET A 118 -9.61 -6.99 18.07
N LEU A 119 -10.42 -8.05 18.02
CA LEU A 119 -11.18 -8.43 16.81
C LEU A 119 -12.18 -7.34 16.41
N ASP A 120 -12.54 -7.34 15.15
CA ASP A 120 -13.54 -6.44 14.57
C ASP A 120 -13.23 -4.94 14.70
N ARG A 121 -11.95 -4.56 14.86
CA ARG A 121 -11.52 -3.16 15.04
C ARG A 121 -10.57 -2.70 13.94
N LEU A 122 -10.81 -1.52 13.37
CA LEU A 122 -9.92 -0.90 12.38
C LEU A 122 -8.50 -0.62 12.91
N PRO A 123 -8.29 -0.18 14.16
CA PRO A 123 -6.93 -0.01 14.71
C PRO A 123 -6.11 -1.30 14.69
N THR A 124 -6.73 -2.46 14.85
CA THR A 124 -6.05 -3.76 14.77
C THR A 124 -5.50 -4.00 13.36
N LEU A 125 -6.31 -3.76 12.33
CA LEU A 125 -5.84 -3.83 10.93
C LEU A 125 -4.72 -2.82 10.67
N THR A 126 -4.85 -1.60 11.18
CA THR A 126 -3.82 -0.56 11.05
C THR A 126 -2.48 -1.02 11.63
N LEU A 127 -2.49 -1.63 12.82
CA LEU A 127 -1.27 -2.16 13.45
C LEU A 127 -0.66 -3.32 12.68
N ILE A 128 -1.48 -4.22 12.15
CA ILE A 128 -1.00 -5.36 11.37
C ILE A 128 -0.38 -4.87 10.05
N TYR A 129 -1.05 -3.99 9.34
CA TYR A 129 -0.53 -3.43 8.08
C TYR A 129 0.74 -2.60 8.30
N PHE A 130 0.82 -1.88 9.42
CA PHE A 130 2.05 -1.24 9.88
C PHE A 130 3.18 -2.26 10.07
N MET A 131 2.93 -3.38 10.76
CA MET A 131 3.95 -4.42 10.98
C MET A 131 4.42 -5.07 9.68
N ILE A 132 3.53 -5.28 8.72
CA ILE A 132 3.85 -5.85 7.40
C ILE A 132 4.72 -4.89 6.59
N THR A 133 4.42 -3.59 6.61
CA THR A 133 5.10 -2.59 5.78
C THR A 133 6.41 -2.09 6.38
N LEU A 134 6.56 -2.14 7.71
CA LEU A 134 7.67 -1.56 8.45
C LEU A 134 9.06 -2.10 8.03
N PRO A 135 9.29 -3.44 7.92
CA PRO A 135 10.60 -3.97 7.59
C PRO A 135 11.13 -3.49 6.24
N PHE A 136 10.28 -3.52 5.22
CA PHE A 136 10.61 -3.02 3.89
C PHE A 136 10.96 -1.53 3.92
N THR A 137 10.13 -0.73 4.61
CA THR A 137 10.34 0.72 4.74
C THR A 137 11.68 1.04 5.41
N ILE A 138 12.06 0.31 6.47
CA ILE A 138 13.37 0.47 7.14
C ILE A 138 14.52 0.21 6.17
N VAL A 139 14.46 -0.91 5.44
CA VAL A 139 15.54 -1.32 4.51
C VAL A 139 15.73 -0.28 3.42
N VAL A 140 14.65 0.16 2.79
CA VAL A 140 14.69 1.13 1.68
C VAL A 140 15.16 2.50 2.18
N LEU A 141 14.57 3.03 3.27
CA LEU A 141 15.00 4.33 3.82
C LEU A 141 16.46 4.32 4.29
N ARG A 142 16.93 3.21 4.90
CA ARG A 142 18.35 3.07 5.22
C ARG A 142 19.23 3.19 3.97
N GLY A 143 18.82 2.58 2.86
CA GLY A 143 19.52 2.70 1.58
C GLY A 143 19.63 4.16 1.13
N PHE A 144 18.51 4.88 1.12
CA PHE A 144 18.49 6.30 0.76
C PHE A 144 19.33 7.17 1.70
N ILE A 145 19.24 6.97 3.02
CA ILE A 145 20.10 7.70 3.98
C ILE A 145 21.57 7.45 3.70
N GLY A 146 21.92 6.21 3.31
CA GLY A 146 23.29 5.84 2.99
C GLY A 146 23.88 6.53 1.75
N THR A 147 23.04 7.03 0.84
CA THR A 147 23.49 7.79 -0.35
C THR A 147 23.77 9.26 -0.07
N ILE A 148 23.25 9.80 1.03
CA ILE A 148 23.47 11.20 1.43
C ILE A 148 24.86 11.30 2.08
N PRO A 149 25.78 12.15 1.57
CA PRO A 149 27.08 12.37 2.19
C PRO A 149 26.93 12.90 3.63
N PRO A 150 27.57 12.25 4.63
CA PRO A 150 27.50 12.69 6.03
C PRO A 150 28.08 14.09 6.24
N GLU A 151 28.99 14.51 5.38
CA GLU A 151 29.63 15.83 5.40
C GLU A 151 28.63 16.98 5.34
N LEU A 152 27.47 16.78 4.70
CA LEU A 152 26.40 17.77 4.63
C LEU A 152 25.76 18.01 6.01
N GLU A 153 25.58 16.93 6.78
CA GLU A 153 25.06 17.01 8.15
C GLU A 153 26.13 17.62 9.10
N GLU A 154 27.41 17.29 8.88
CA GLU A 154 28.54 17.81 9.65
C GLU A 154 28.74 19.31 9.39
N ALA A 155 28.67 19.77 8.13
CA ALA A 155 28.72 21.21 7.80
C ALA A 155 27.60 22.00 8.51
N ALA A 156 26.37 21.49 8.49
CA ALA A 156 25.26 22.13 9.19
C ALA A 156 25.50 22.20 10.72
N GLN A 157 26.20 21.22 11.31
CA GLN A 157 26.55 21.25 12.73
C GLN A 157 27.66 22.28 13.01
N VAL A 158 28.61 22.48 12.11
CA VAL A 158 29.61 23.55 12.18
C VAL A 158 28.93 24.92 12.13
N ASP A 159 27.86 25.05 11.30
CA ASP A 159 27.02 26.25 11.20
C ASP A 159 26.08 26.45 12.42
N GLY A 160 26.23 25.66 13.49
CA GLY A 160 25.51 25.80 14.75
C GLY A 160 24.22 24.98 14.85
N CYS A 161 23.90 24.10 13.91
CA CYS A 161 22.79 23.18 14.06
C CYS A 161 23.11 22.08 15.07
N THR A 162 22.11 21.71 15.89
CA THR A 162 22.19 20.45 16.63
C THR A 162 22.15 19.26 15.65
N ARG A 163 22.58 18.07 16.05
CA ARG A 163 22.53 16.86 15.25
C ARG A 163 21.11 16.56 14.71
N THR A 164 20.10 16.74 15.55
CA THR A 164 18.69 16.61 15.15
C THR A 164 18.28 17.72 14.18
N GLY A 165 18.76 18.95 14.41
CA GLY A 165 18.52 20.09 13.52
C GLY A 165 19.11 19.86 12.13
N ALA A 166 20.35 19.35 12.03
CA ALA A 166 21.00 19.01 10.78
C ALA A 166 20.21 17.91 10.02
N PHE A 167 19.73 16.89 10.74
CA PHE A 167 18.87 15.85 10.13
C PHE A 167 17.60 16.45 9.50
N TRP A 168 16.83 17.23 10.26
CA TRP A 168 15.56 17.77 9.77
C TRP A 168 15.70 18.83 8.67
N ARG A 169 16.78 19.65 8.73
CA ARG A 169 16.99 20.76 7.79
C ARG A 169 17.75 20.35 6.53
N VAL A 170 18.63 19.35 6.63
CA VAL A 170 19.51 18.96 5.52
C VAL A 170 19.17 17.55 5.02
N ALA A 171 19.22 16.53 5.88
CA ALA A 171 19.02 15.15 5.44
C ALA A 171 17.57 14.89 5.02
N MET A 172 16.58 15.38 5.78
CA MET A 172 15.16 15.10 5.55
C MET A 172 14.63 15.57 4.18
N PRO A 173 14.93 16.79 3.68
CA PRO A 173 14.57 17.20 2.33
C PRO A 173 15.22 16.33 1.25
N LEU A 174 16.45 15.89 1.45
CA LEU A 174 17.16 15.01 0.52
C LEU A 174 16.62 13.58 0.52
N LEU A 175 15.93 13.18 1.59
CA LEU A 175 15.25 11.89 1.72
C LEU A 175 13.86 11.87 1.06
N ALA A 176 13.32 13.00 0.63
CA ALA A 176 11.97 13.09 0.07
C ALA A 176 11.69 12.06 -1.03
N PRO A 177 12.59 11.79 -2.00
CA PRO A 177 12.36 10.75 -3.00
C PRO A 177 12.22 9.35 -2.39
N GLY A 178 13.05 9.04 -1.39
CA GLY A 178 12.98 7.76 -0.66
C GLY A 178 11.70 7.61 0.16
N LEU A 179 11.27 8.68 0.81
CA LEU A 179 10.00 8.71 1.54
C LEU A 179 8.80 8.51 0.60
N MET A 180 8.82 9.15 -0.56
CA MET A 180 7.75 8.99 -1.55
C MET A 180 7.71 7.57 -2.13
N ALA A 181 8.87 6.99 -2.45
CA ALA A 181 8.96 5.62 -2.93
C ALA A 181 8.43 4.61 -1.90
N THR A 182 8.88 4.72 -0.64
CA THR A 182 8.41 3.84 0.44
C THR A 182 6.94 4.04 0.78
N SER A 183 6.43 5.27 0.72
CA SER A 183 5.01 5.58 0.90
C SER A 183 4.15 4.90 -0.16
N LEU A 184 4.58 4.95 -1.42
CA LEU A 184 3.86 4.31 -2.53
C LEU A 184 3.80 2.80 -2.36
N PHE A 185 4.93 2.15 -2.07
CA PHE A 185 4.98 0.71 -1.84
C PHE A 185 4.17 0.30 -0.61
N GLY A 186 4.32 1.03 0.49
CA GLY A 186 3.54 0.80 1.71
C GLY A 186 2.04 0.96 1.46
N PHE A 187 1.65 1.99 0.71
CA PHE A 187 0.25 2.20 0.33
C PHE A 187 -0.29 1.04 -0.50
N ILE A 188 0.41 0.64 -1.57
CA ILE A 188 -0.03 -0.46 -2.44
C ILE A 188 -0.15 -1.76 -1.62
N THR A 189 0.80 -2.07 -0.75
CA THR A 189 0.79 -3.26 0.09
C THR A 189 -0.41 -3.27 1.05
N ALA A 190 -0.63 -2.18 1.79
CA ALA A 190 -1.71 -2.09 2.75
C ALA A 190 -3.10 -1.93 2.08
N TRP A 191 -3.18 -1.24 0.92
CA TRP A 191 -4.41 -1.06 0.16
C TRP A 191 -4.96 -2.37 -0.39
N ASN A 192 -4.08 -3.25 -0.88
CA ASN A 192 -4.45 -4.54 -1.46
C ASN A 192 -4.62 -5.66 -0.42
N GLU A 193 -4.40 -5.36 0.86
CA GLU A 193 -4.49 -6.39 1.88
C GLU A 193 -5.94 -6.84 2.08
N PHE A 194 -6.19 -8.12 1.85
CA PHE A 194 -7.49 -8.77 1.92
C PHE A 194 -7.57 -9.79 3.05
N ALA A 195 -6.51 -10.58 3.21
CA ALA A 195 -6.57 -11.78 4.03
C ALA A 195 -6.82 -11.45 5.52
N TYR A 196 -6.01 -10.58 6.11
CA TYR A 196 -6.20 -10.17 7.50
C TYR A 196 -7.53 -9.45 7.73
N ALA A 197 -7.93 -8.56 6.80
CA ALA A 197 -9.21 -7.89 6.90
C ALA A 197 -10.38 -8.87 6.88
N ASN A 198 -10.33 -9.88 6.01
CA ASN A 198 -11.38 -10.89 5.90
C ASN A 198 -11.47 -11.82 7.11
N PHE A 199 -10.33 -12.14 7.75
CA PHE A 199 -10.28 -13.05 8.88
C PHE A 199 -10.48 -12.37 10.25
N LEU A 200 -10.19 -11.08 10.39
CA LEU A 200 -10.25 -10.35 11.64
C LEU A 200 -11.50 -9.49 11.81
N ILE A 201 -12.16 -9.11 10.71
CA ILE A 201 -13.42 -8.37 10.74
C ILE A 201 -14.57 -9.35 10.43
N ILE A 202 -15.15 -9.94 11.47
CA ILE A 202 -16.11 -11.03 11.34
C ILE A 202 -17.53 -10.57 11.67
N LYS A 203 -17.71 -9.94 12.85
CA LYS A 203 -19.03 -9.57 13.39
C LYS A 203 -19.45 -8.15 12.96
N GLN A 204 -18.53 -7.20 13.02
CA GLN A 204 -18.81 -5.81 12.67
C GLN A 204 -18.57 -5.57 11.18
N GLN A 205 -19.54 -5.92 10.36
CA GLN A 205 -19.44 -5.77 8.90
C GLN A 205 -19.15 -4.34 8.47
N ASP A 206 -19.57 -3.35 9.24
CA ASP A 206 -19.28 -1.94 9.02
C ASP A 206 -17.79 -1.57 9.07
N ASN A 207 -16.97 -2.42 9.71
CA ASN A 207 -15.51 -2.25 9.77
C ASN A 207 -14.75 -2.97 8.65
N ARG A 208 -15.44 -3.53 7.67
CA ARG A 208 -14.81 -4.13 6.50
C ARG A 208 -14.04 -3.11 5.67
N THR A 209 -13.05 -3.60 4.96
CA THR A 209 -12.26 -2.83 4.02
C THR A 209 -12.72 -3.08 2.58
N LEU A 210 -12.30 -2.23 1.67
CA LEU A 210 -12.70 -2.26 0.27
C LEU A 210 -12.32 -3.57 -0.46
N PRO A 211 -11.15 -4.22 -0.22
CA PRO A 211 -10.86 -5.53 -0.80
C PRO A 211 -11.86 -6.61 -0.38
N VAL A 212 -12.31 -6.59 0.87
CA VAL A 212 -13.34 -7.54 1.37
C VAL A 212 -14.69 -7.27 0.72
N TRP A 213 -15.08 -6.01 0.58
CA TRP A 213 -16.27 -5.62 -0.15
C TRP A 213 -16.22 -6.05 -1.62
N LEU A 214 -15.07 -5.87 -2.30
CA LEU A 214 -14.91 -6.29 -3.69
C LEU A 214 -15.16 -7.80 -3.88
N SER A 215 -14.74 -8.62 -2.91
CA SER A 215 -14.97 -10.07 -2.96
C SER A 215 -16.46 -10.46 -2.88
N SER A 216 -17.35 -9.60 -2.37
CA SER A 216 -18.78 -9.88 -2.24
C SER A 216 -19.54 -9.93 -3.57
N PHE A 217 -18.97 -9.39 -4.66
CA PHE A 217 -19.55 -9.51 -6.02
C PHE A 217 -19.34 -10.88 -6.64
N GLN A 218 -18.56 -11.75 -5.99
CA GLN A 218 -18.34 -13.15 -6.35
C GLN A 218 -19.00 -14.02 -5.27
N ASN A 219 -19.98 -14.82 -5.64
CA ASN A 219 -20.68 -15.69 -4.69
C ASN A 219 -20.88 -17.10 -5.28
N THR A 220 -21.40 -18.01 -4.46
CA THR A 220 -21.63 -19.42 -4.84
C THR A 220 -22.60 -19.59 -6.03
N PHE A 221 -23.45 -18.62 -6.31
CA PHE A 221 -24.45 -18.66 -7.37
C PHE A 221 -23.95 -18.06 -8.69
N GLY A 222 -22.74 -17.47 -8.70
CA GLY A 222 -22.12 -16.89 -9.88
C GLY A 222 -21.37 -15.59 -9.57
N THR A 223 -20.80 -15.03 -10.64
CA THR A 223 -20.09 -13.73 -10.57
C THR A 223 -20.85 -12.70 -11.40
N ASP A 224 -21.25 -11.60 -10.78
CA ASP A 224 -21.67 -10.42 -11.54
C ASP A 224 -20.43 -9.71 -12.11
N TRP A 225 -20.02 -10.14 -13.30
CA TRP A 225 -18.82 -9.63 -13.97
C TRP A 225 -18.89 -8.12 -14.20
N GLY A 226 -20.07 -7.57 -14.50
CA GLY A 226 -20.24 -6.14 -14.72
C GLY A 226 -19.95 -5.33 -13.44
N ALA A 227 -20.62 -5.71 -12.34
CA ALA A 227 -20.40 -5.07 -11.05
C ALA A 227 -18.98 -5.31 -10.52
N THR A 228 -18.44 -6.52 -10.69
CA THR A 228 -17.05 -6.83 -10.30
C THR A 228 -16.03 -5.95 -11.03
N MET A 229 -16.17 -5.77 -12.35
CA MET A 229 -15.25 -4.93 -13.14
C MET A 229 -15.41 -3.45 -12.80
N ALA A 230 -16.64 -2.97 -12.56
CA ALA A 230 -16.88 -1.60 -12.10
C ALA A 230 -16.29 -1.36 -10.70
N ALA A 231 -16.53 -2.28 -9.76
CA ALA A 231 -15.98 -2.23 -8.41
C ALA A 231 -14.44 -2.29 -8.42
N SER A 232 -13.84 -3.15 -9.25
CA SER A 232 -12.39 -3.23 -9.44
C SER A 232 -11.80 -1.95 -10.02
N THR A 233 -12.53 -1.30 -10.94
CA THR A 233 -12.13 0.00 -11.50
C THR A 233 -12.12 1.07 -10.41
N LEU A 234 -13.17 1.15 -9.58
CA LEU A 234 -13.24 2.07 -8.46
C LEU A 234 -12.16 1.78 -7.41
N PHE A 235 -11.91 0.49 -7.13
CA PHE A 235 -10.85 0.05 -6.22
C PHE A 235 -9.45 0.48 -6.67
N ALA A 236 -9.18 0.46 -7.99
CA ALA A 236 -7.88 0.82 -8.54
C ALA A 236 -7.61 2.33 -8.52
N LEU A 237 -8.66 3.19 -8.48
CA LEU A 237 -8.51 4.63 -8.60
C LEU A 237 -7.56 5.27 -7.56
N PRO A 238 -7.65 5.00 -6.24
CA PRO A 238 -6.76 5.62 -5.27
C PRO A 238 -5.29 5.26 -5.48
N ALA A 239 -5.02 3.99 -5.80
CA ALA A 239 -3.67 3.54 -6.08
C ALA A 239 -3.10 4.24 -7.33
N LEU A 240 -3.92 4.37 -8.39
CA LEU A 240 -3.54 5.08 -9.61
C LEU A 240 -3.29 6.57 -9.33
N VAL A 241 -4.16 7.23 -8.59
CA VAL A 241 -4.02 8.66 -8.24
C VAL A 241 -2.72 8.88 -7.45
N ILE A 242 -2.47 8.09 -6.41
CA ILE A 242 -1.26 8.20 -5.60
C ILE A 242 -0.02 7.91 -6.45
N PHE A 243 -0.05 6.89 -7.31
CA PHE A 243 1.04 6.62 -8.24
C PHE A 243 1.32 7.81 -9.16
N LEU A 244 0.30 8.38 -9.80
CA LEU A 244 0.45 9.53 -10.70
C LEU A 244 1.01 10.78 -9.98
N LEU A 245 0.64 11.00 -8.73
CA LEU A 245 1.16 12.09 -7.91
C LEU A 245 2.63 11.89 -7.52
N LEU A 246 3.04 10.66 -7.22
CA LEU A 246 4.36 10.35 -6.68
C LEU A 246 5.38 9.91 -7.73
N GLN A 247 4.98 9.44 -8.92
CA GLN A 247 5.84 8.84 -9.95
C GLN A 247 7.04 9.71 -10.34
N ARG A 248 6.87 11.04 -10.45
CA ARG A 248 7.94 11.96 -10.81
C ARG A 248 9.08 12.01 -9.79
N HIS A 249 8.79 11.73 -8.53
CA HIS A 249 9.78 11.73 -7.46
C HIS A 249 10.41 10.34 -7.26
N VAL A 250 9.67 9.28 -7.57
CA VAL A 250 10.15 7.90 -7.50
C VAL A 250 11.23 7.65 -8.56
N THR A 251 10.99 8.08 -9.80
CA THR A 251 11.94 7.89 -10.92
C THR A 251 13.27 8.60 -10.70
N SER A 252 13.26 9.80 -10.10
CA SER A 252 14.49 10.53 -9.78
C SER A 252 15.34 9.85 -8.69
N GLY A 253 14.70 9.20 -7.73
CA GLY A 253 15.37 8.49 -6.64
C GLY A 253 16.07 7.20 -7.10
N PHE A 254 15.45 6.41 -7.96
CA PHE A 254 16.06 5.18 -8.50
C PHE A 254 17.21 5.47 -9.48
N ALA A 255 17.10 6.54 -10.30
CA ALA A 255 18.17 6.94 -11.22
C ALA A 255 19.44 7.35 -10.46
N ALA A 256 19.34 8.03 -9.33
CA ALA A 256 20.49 8.40 -8.51
C ALA A 256 21.19 7.21 -7.86
N GLY A 257 20.49 6.09 -7.62
CA GLY A 257 21.05 4.85 -7.09
C GLY A 257 21.68 3.95 -8.15
N ALA A 258 21.27 4.03 -9.41
CA ALA A 258 21.73 3.17 -10.51
C ALA A 258 23.02 3.66 -11.20
N VAL A 259 23.47 4.88 -10.96
CA VAL A 259 24.66 5.48 -11.62
C VAL A 259 25.97 5.22 -10.88
N LYS A 260 26.01 4.28 -9.92
CA LYS A 260 27.25 3.79 -9.29
C LYS A 260 27.50 2.35 -9.72
N GLY A 261 27.78 2.17 -11.00
CA GLY A 261 28.36 0.96 -11.58
C GLY A 261 29.45 1.38 -12.54
#